data_f9d0ebec46a2dcb46261f749ebcd434e
#
_entry.id   f9d0ebec46a2dcb46261f749ebcd434e
#
_cell.length_a   1.000
_cell.length_b   1.000
_cell.length_c   1.000
_cell.angle_alpha   90.00
_cell.angle_beta   90.00
_cell.angle_gamma   90.00
#
_symmetry.space_group_name_H-M   'P 1'
#
loop_
_entity.id
_entity.type
_entity.pdbx_description
1 polymer ?
#
loop_
_entity_poly.entity_id
_entity_poly.type
_entity_poly.pdbx_seq_one_letter_code
_entity_poly.pdbx_strand_id
1 'polypeptide(L)'
;GIVKDVASTIRQNLQAVHTLGKLLPKYKLVLYENNSTDATKSMLETESKNNPNTKVIIEDTYPTKDSSRIWAYTKVTGSDHSCRIENISNARNKVVDEINKAEYDAYDTVVWIDLDSRGFDIHSIAESVNMVREKKCVLFANSPSYYDYYALRCKQGNHLLGPELIG
;
A
#
# COMPACT_ATOMS: atom_id res chain seq x y z
N GLY A 1 -1.26 0.05 -4.72
CA GLY A 1 -1.52 -0.08 -3.27
C GLY A 1 -2.57 -1.14 -2.96
N ILE A 2 -2.76 -1.42 -1.68
CA ILE A 2 -3.80 -2.32 -1.18
C ILE A 2 -4.92 -1.51 -0.52
N VAL A 3 -6.16 -2.00 -0.62
CA VAL A 3 -7.33 -1.31 -0.06
C VAL A 3 -8.30 -2.32 0.55
N LYS A 4 -8.87 -1.94 1.71
CA LYS A 4 -9.92 -2.71 2.38
C LYS A 4 -10.73 -1.79 3.28
N ASP A 5 -12.07 -1.86 3.18
CA ASP A 5 -13.02 -1.11 4.01
C ASP A 5 -12.73 0.42 4.05
N VAL A 6 -12.52 1.04 2.88
CA VAL A 6 -12.14 2.45 2.72
C VAL A 6 -13.20 3.28 1.98
N ALA A 7 -14.45 2.84 1.91
CA ALA A 7 -15.51 3.51 1.16
C ALA A 7 -15.67 4.99 1.54
N SER A 8 -15.38 5.37 2.78
CA SER A 8 -15.50 6.75 3.26
C SER A 8 -14.43 7.70 2.72
N THR A 9 -13.25 7.19 2.36
CA THR A 9 -12.08 8.00 1.94
C THR A 9 -11.69 7.75 0.48
N ILE A 10 -12.03 6.60 -0.09
CA ILE A 10 -11.51 6.14 -1.38
C ILE A 10 -11.77 7.14 -2.52
N ARG A 11 -12.94 7.76 -2.58
CA ARG A 11 -13.28 8.71 -3.66
C ARG A 11 -12.33 9.90 -3.67
N GLN A 12 -12.10 10.51 -2.51
CA GLN A 12 -11.20 11.66 -2.38
C GLN A 12 -9.76 11.27 -2.73
N ASN A 13 -9.32 10.11 -2.27
CA ASN A 13 -7.96 9.63 -2.50
C ASN A 13 -7.73 9.23 -3.96
N LEU A 14 -8.70 8.61 -4.64
CA LEU A 14 -8.64 8.35 -6.08
C LEU A 14 -8.52 9.65 -6.86
N GLN A 15 -9.32 10.65 -6.52
CA GLN A 15 -9.24 11.97 -7.17
C GLN A 15 -7.86 12.59 -7.00
N ALA A 16 -7.28 12.52 -5.80
CA ALA A 16 -5.93 13.04 -5.53
C ALA A 16 -4.86 12.27 -6.33
N VAL A 17 -4.93 10.93 -6.39
CA VAL A 17 -4.01 10.10 -7.19
C VAL A 17 -4.11 10.43 -8.68
N HIS A 18 -5.32 10.60 -9.22
CA HIS A 18 -5.47 10.97 -10.63
C HIS A 18 -4.98 12.40 -10.91
N THR A 19 -5.14 13.30 -9.95
CA THR A 19 -4.57 14.64 -10.05
C THR A 19 -3.03 14.60 -10.05
N LEU A 20 -2.43 13.82 -9.15
CA LEU A 20 -0.99 13.53 -9.17
C LEU A 20 -0.56 12.94 -10.51
N GLY A 21 -1.31 11.95 -11.01
CA GLY A 21 -1.01 11.29 -12.28
C GLY A 21 -0.96 12.27 -13.47
N LYS A 22 -1.78 13.34 -13.46
CA LYS A 22 -1.75 14.39 -14.49
C LYS A 22 -0.51 15.28 -14.43
N LEU A 23 0.22 15.29 -13.32
CA LEU A 23 1.50 15.99 -13.18
C LEU A 23 2.68 15.17 -13.70
N LEU A 24 2.46 13.91 -14.05
CA LEU A 24 3.49 12.98 -14.52
C LEU A 24 3.33 12.71 -16.02
N PRO A 25 4.41 12.37 -16.74
CA PRO A 25 4.34 12.09 -18.19
C PRO A 25 3.37 10.93 -18.52
N LYS A 26 3.30 9.95 -17.66
CA LYS A 26 2.36 8.83 -17.71
C LYS A 26 2.21 8.23 -16.31
N TYR A 27 1.07 7.60 -16.06
CA TYR A 27 0.85 6.87 -14.81
C TYR A 27 -0.10 5.69 -15.02
N LYS A 28 -0.01 4.73 -14.15
CA LYS A 28 -0.96 3.64 -13.99
C LYS A 28 -1.20 3.42 -12.50
N LEU A 29 -2.46 3.36 -12.10
CA LEU A 29 -2.86 3.02 -10.74
C LEU A 29 -3.18 1.53 -10.67
N VAL A 30 -2.51 0.81 -9.78
CA VAL A 30 -2.76 -0.60 -9.52
C VAL A 30 -3.22 -0.77 -8.08
N LEU A 31 -4.41 -1.30 -7.90
CA LEU A 31 -5.04 -1.52 -6.60
C LEU A 31 -5.41 -3.00 -6.44
N TYR A 32 -5.17 -3.50 -5.24
CA TYR A 32 -5.64 -4.81 -4.82
C TYR A 32 -6.66 -4.65 -3.69
N GLU A 33 -7.84 -5.19 -3.89
CA GLU A 33 -8.95 -5.22 -2.95
C GLU A 33 -9.24 -6.66 -2.54
N ASN A 34 -9.39 -6.89 -1.24
CA ASN A 34 -9.84 -8.19 -0.76
C ASN A 34 -10.76 -8.07 0.46
N ASN A 35 -11.88 -8.78 0.37
CA ASN A 35 -12.81 -9.00 1.48
C ASN A 35 -13.32 -7.72 2.16
N SER A 36 -13.51 -6.62 1.43
CA SER A 36 -14.21 -5.45 1.96
C SER A 36 -15.68 -5.78 2.23
N THR A 37 -16.18 -5.29 3.34
CA THR A 37 -17.56 -5.46 3.80
C THR A 37 -18.44 -4.25 3.52
N ASP A 38 -17.81 -3.13 3.16
CA ASP A 38 -18.46 -1.87 2.80
C ASP A 38 -18.59 -1.69 1.26
N ALA A 39 -18.89 -0.48 0.80
CA ALA A 39 -19.02 -0.17 -0.61
C ALA A 39 -17.68 -0.09 -1.39
N THR A 40 -16.53 -0.33 -0.78
CA THR A 40 -15.20 -0.21 -1.41
C THR A 40 -15.12 -0.97 -2.72
N LYS A 41 -15.52 -2.24 -2.72
CA LYS A 41 -15.45 -3.13 -3.90
C LYS A 41 -16.23 -2.55 -5.10
N SER A 42 -17.49 -2.19 -4.90
CA SER A 42 -18.33 -1.65 -5.97
C SER A 42 -17.84 -0.29 -6.51
N MET A 43 -17.25 0.53 -5.62
CA MET A 43 -16.64 1.80 -6.01
C MET A 43 -15.40 1.59 -6.87
N LEU A 44 -14.55 0.62 -6.54
CA LEU A 44 -13.35 0.28 -7.30
C LEU A 44 -13.69 -0.38 -8.64
N GLU A 45 -14.70 -1.23 -8.70
CA GLU A 45 -15.22 -1.80 -9.96
C GLU A 45 -15.68 -0.70 -10.92
N THR A 46 -16.39 0.29 -10.38
CA THR A 46 -16.84 1.45 -11.15
C THR A 46 -15.67 2.29 -11.64
N GLU A 47 -14.70 2.54 -10.77
CA GLU A 47 -13.48 3.27 -11.11
C GLU A 47 -12.70 2.58 -12.24
N SER A 48 -12.48 1.27 -12.12
CA SER A 48 -11.73 0.48 -13.12
C SER A 48 -12.41 0.48 -14.50
N LYS A 49 -13.76 0.53 -14.54
CA LYS A 49 -14.52 0.61 -15.80
C LYS A 49 -14.42 1.98 -16.45
N ASN A 50 -14.39 3.03 -15.65
CA ASN A 50 -14.48 4.42 -16.13
C ASN A 50 -13.10 5.04 -16.37
N ASN A 51 -12.04 4.47 -15.80
CA ASN A 51 -10.70 5.04 -15.90
C ASN A 51 -9.69 4.00 -16.42
N PRO A 52 -9.23 4.14 -17.68
CA PRO A 52 -8.30 3.20 -18.29
C PRO A 52 -6.92 3.20 -17.60
N ASN A 53 -6.60 4.24 -16.82
CA ASN A 53 -5.37 4.28 -16.04
C ASN A 53 -5.46 3.53 -14.71
N THR A 54 -6.62 2.95 -14.39
CA THR A 54 -6.83 2.21 -13.14
C THR A 54 -6.99 0.72 -13.42
N LYS A 55 -6.13 -0.08 -12.83
CA LYS A 55 -6.22 -1.54 -12.74
C LYS A 55 -6.63 -1.92 -11.32
N VAL A 56 -7.70 -2.64 -11.18
CA VAL A 56 -8.15 -3.19 -9.89
C VAL A 56 -8.12 -4.72 -9.96
N ILE A 57 -7.51 -5.31 -8.95
CA ILE A 57 -7.50 -6.75 -8.71
C ILE A 57 -8.41 -6.99 -7.51
N ILE A 58 -9.47 -7.75 -7.69
CA ILE A 58 -10.42 -8.08 -6.64
C ILE A 58 -10.38 -9.57 -6.39
N GLU A 59 -10.03 -9.95 -5.15
CA GLU A 59 -10.00 -11.34 -4.73
C GLU A 59 -10.64 -11.48 -3.36
N ASP A 60 -11.72 -12.26 -3.27
CA ASP A 60 -12.30 -12.65 -1.98
C ASP A 60 -11.55 -13.91 -1.49
N THR A 61 -10.40 -13.69 -0.85
CA THR A 61 -9.58 -14.78 -0.31
C THR A 61 -9.80 -14.91 1.19
N TYR A 62 -10.07 -16.11 1.64
CA TYR A 62 -10.05 -16.40 3.08
C TYR A 62 -8.60 -16.60 3.53
N PRO A 63 -8.19 -15.97 4.64
CA PRO A 63 -6.85 -16.19 5.18
C PRO A 63 -6.66 -17.68 5.49
N THR A 64 -5.60 -18.25 4.97
CA THR A 64 -5.16 -19.58 5.39
C THR A 64 -4.77 -19.50 6.85
N LYS A 65 -5.52 -20.16 7.71
CA LYS A 65 -5.14 -20.31 9.11
C LYS A 65 -4.00 -21.32 9.20
N ASP A 66 -2.78 -20.86 9.04
CA ASP A 66 -1.63 -21.66 9.50
C ASP A 66 -1.56 -21.59 11.02
N SER A 67 -2.06 -22.64 11.66
CA SER A 67 -2.15 -22.74 13.12
C SER A 67 -0.78 -22.60 13.81
N SER A 68 0.31 -22.96 13.17
CA SER A 68 1.67 -22.88 13.74
C SER A 68 2.16 -21.45 13.86
N ARG A 69 1.89 -20.61 12.85
CA ARG A 69 2.25 -19.18 12.85
C ARG A 69 1.36 -18.35 13.75
N ILE A 70 0.05 -18.65 13.78
CA ILE A 70 -0.91 -18.03 14.69
C ILE A 70 -0.46 -18.21 16.14
N TRP A 71 -0.06 -19.42 16.50
CA TRP A 71 0.34 -19.74 17.87
C TRP A 71 1.56 -18.94 18.33
N ALA A 72 2.59 -18.84 17.49
CA ALA A 72 3.81 -18.11 17.82
C ALA A 72 3.55 -16.61 18.10
N TYR A 73 2.68 -15.99 17.32
CA TYR A 73 2.37 -14.57 17.46
C TYR A 73 1.39 -14.28 18.60
N THR A 74 0.36 -15.09 18.77
CA THR A 74 -0.63 -14.96 19.84
C THR A 74 0.02 -15.10 21.21
N LYS A 75 1.06 -15.94 21.33
CA LYS A 75 1.82 -16.11 22.56
C LYS A 75 2.57 -14.82 22.96
N VAL A 76 3.02 -14.02 21.99
CA VAL A 76 3.79 -12.79 22.25
C VAL A 76 2.87 -11.59 22.52
N THR A 77 1.76 -11.49 21.79
CA THR A 77 0.90 -10.28 21.81
C THR A 77 -0.45 -10.48 22.48
N GLY A 78 -0.84 -11.73 22.75
CA GLY A 78 -2.17 -12.05 23.27
C GLY A 78 -3.33 -11.76 22.32
N SER A 79 -3.05 -11.42 21.06
CA SER A 79 -4.06 -11.06 20.06
C SER A 79 -3.86 -11.79 18.72
N ASP A 80 -4.93 -12.04 18.00
CA ASP A 80 -4.95 -12.77 16.72
C ASP A 80 -4.47 -11.87 15.54
N HIS A 81 -3.32 -11.19 15.71
CA HIS A 81 -2.76 -10.28 14.69
C HIS A 81 -1.84 -10.97 13.69
N SER A 82 -1.46 -12.22 13.89
CA SER A 82 -0.55 -12.93 12.98
C SER A 82 -1.11 -13.05 11.56
N CYS A 83 -2.38 -13.41 11.45
CA CYS A 83 -3.07 -13.48 10.16
C CYS A 83 -3.13 -12.11 9.45
N ARG A 84 -3.19 -11.01 10.20
CA ARG A 84 -3.25 -9.66 9.60
C ARG A 84 -1.96 -9.31 8.87
N ILE A 85 -0.81 -9.56 9.47
CA ILE A 85 0.50 -9.26 8.87
C ILE A 85 0.71 -10.10 7.61
N GLU A 86 0.41 -11.40 7.69
CA GLU A 86 0.51 -12.30 6.54
C GLU A 86 -0.44 -11.88 5.41
N ASN A 87 -1.69 -11.56 5.72
CA ASN A 87 -2.66 -11.09 4.75
C ASN A 87 -2.24 -9.79 4.06
N ILE A 88 -1.71 -8.82 4.82
CA ILE A 88 -1.16 -7.58 4.26
C ILE A 88 0.03 -7.88 3.35
N SER A 89 0.94 -8.76 3.77
CA SER A 89 2.10 -9.16 2.96
C SER A 89 1.67 -9.85 1.67
N ASN A 90 0.73 -10.78 1.75
CA ASN A 90 0.19 -11.47 0.58
C ASN A 90 -0.52 -10.50 -0.38
N ALA A 91 -1.32 -9.58 0.15
CA ALA A 91 -1.98 -8.54 -0.65
C ALA A 91 -0.96 -7.61 -1.35
N ARG A 92 0.11 -7.21 -0.65
CA ARG A 92 1.20 -6.42 -1.25
C ARG A 92 1.93 -7.21 -2.34
N ASN A 93 2.19 -8.49 -2.14
CA ASN A 93 2.82 -9.35 -3.14
C ASN A 93 1.96 -9.44 -4.42
N LYS A 94 0.62 -9.51 -4.31
CA LYS A 94 -0.27 -9.47 -5.48
C LYS A 94 -0.10 -8.21 -6.32
N VAL A 95 0.10 -7.05 -5.68
CA VAL A 95 0.38 -5.80 -6.39
C VAL A 95 1.77 -5.84 -7.02
N VAL A 96 2.78 -6.36 -6.31
CA VAL A 96 4.14 -6.51 -6.84
C VAL A 96 4.16 -7.44 -8.04
N ASP A 97 3.50 -8.59 -7.96
CA ASP A 97 3.40 -9.55 -9.06
C ASP A 97 2.71 -8.92 -10.29
N GLU A 98 1.69 -8.10 -10.07
CA GLU A 98 1.01 -7.38 -11.14
C GLU A 98 1.95 -6.39 -11.83
N ILE A 99 2.62 -5.51 -11.09
CA ILE A 99 3.48 -4.46 -11.66
C ILE A 99 4.77 -5.00 -12.28
N ASN A 100 5.14 -6.25 -12.00
CA ASN A 100 6.27 -6.93 -12.64
C ASN A 100 5.94 -7.56 -14.01
N LYS A 101 4.72 -7.41 -14.50
CA LYS A 101 4.35 -7.88 -15.83
C LYS A 101 4.93 -6.96 -16.90
N ALA A 102 5.26 -7.52 -18.07
CA ALA A 102 5.85 -6.79 -19.19
C ALA A 102 5.05 -5.55 -19.66
N GLU A 103 3.74 -5.53 -19.43
CA GLU A 103 2.89 -4.36 -19.75
C GLU A 103 3.27 -3.10 -18.95
N TYR A 104 4.01 -3.25 -17.85
CA TYR A 104 4.47 -2.15 -17.00
C TYR A 104 5.94 -1.77 -17.23
N ASP A 105 6.69 -2.44 -18.11
CA ASP A 105 8.12 -2.17 -18.39
C ASP A 105 8.38 -0.72 -18.84
N ALA A 106 7.36 -0.06 -19.34
CA ALA A 106 7.46 1.35 -19.75
C ALA A 106 7.45 2.34 -18.58
N TYR A 107 7.22 1.88 -17.34
CA TYR A 107 7.23 2.71 -16.13
C TYR A 107 8.54 2.49 -15.37
N ASP A 108 9.16 3.57 -14.95
CA ASP A 108 10.49 3.57 -14.30
C ASP A 108 10.45 3.83 -12.80
N THR A 109 9.29 4.17 -12.28
CA THR A 109 9.13 4.57 -10.87
C THR A 109 7.85 4.00 -10.29
N VAL A 110 7.93 3.49 -9.08
CA VAL A 110 6.79 3.02 -8.30
C VAL A 110 6.55 3.98 -7.12
N VAL A 111 5.32 4.48 -7.01
CA VAL A 111 4.85 5.24 -5.84
C VAL A 111 3.90 4.34 -5.06
N TRP A 112 4.26 4.01 -3.83
CA TRP A 112 3.40 3.23 -2.94
C TRP A 112 2.60 4.17 -2.03
N ILE A 113 1.28 4.17 -2.15
CA ILE A 113 0.38 5.03 -1.38
C ILE A 113 -0.68 4.16 -0.70
N ASP A 114 -0.88 4.38 0.58
CA ASP A 114 -1.98 3.78 1.35
C ASP A 114 -3.22 4.69 1.22
N LEU A 115 -4.28 4.16 0.61
CA LEU A 115 -5.49 4.93 0.26
C LEU A 115 -6.52 5.04 1.39
N ASP A 116 -6.18 4.60 2.58
CA ASP A 116 -6.92 4.85 3.82
C ASP A 116 -6.48 6.14 4.54
N SER A 117 -5.41 6.77 4.06
CA SER A 117 -4.90 8.03 4.59
C SER A 117 -5.89 9.19 4.37
N ARG A 118 -5.80 10.23 5.21
CA ARG A 118 -6.68 11.42 5.14
C ARG A 118 -6.15 12.52 4.20
N GLY A 119 -5.28 12.17 3.29
CA GLY A 119 -4.71 13.07 2.30
C GLY A 119 -3.19 12.96 2.22
N PHE A 120 -2.67 13.47 1.12
CA PHE A 120 -1.23 13.55 0.84
C PHE A 120 -0.98 14.74 -0.10
N ASP A 121 0.23 15.31 0.00
CA ASP A 121 0.64 16.41 -0.84
C ASP A 121 1.09 15.91 -2.20
N ILE A 122 0.23 16.11 -3.21
CA ILE A 122 0.48 15.66 -4.58
C ILE A 122 1.66 16.35 -5.24
N HIS A 123 1.95 17.60 -4.89
CA HIS A 123 3.07 18.33 -5.46
C HIS A 123 4.41 17.82 -4.90
N SER A 124 4.51 17.65 -3.60
CA SER A 124 5.69 17.04 -2.97
C SER A 124 5.95 15.62 -3.48
N ILE A 125 4.89 14.83 -3.75
CA ILE A 125 5.07 13.50 -4.35
C ILE A 125 5.57 13.60 -5.79
N ALA A 126 5.02 14.51 -6.60
CA ALA A 126 5.47 14.69 -7.99
C ALA A 126 6.94 15.12 -8.05
N GLU A 127 7.37 16.04 -7.20
CA GLU A 127 8.78 16.44 -7.07
C GLU A 127 9.66 15.26 -6.64
N SER A 128 9.20 14.46 -5.66
CA SER A 128 9.88 13.27 -5.21
C SER A 128 10.06 12.23 -6.32
N VAL A 129 9.08 12.03 -7.18
CA VAL A 129 9.17 11.14 -8.35
C VAL A 129 10.29 11.59 -9.27
N ASN A 130 10.38 12.88 -9.57
CA ASN A 130 11.45 13.42 -10.41
C ASN A 130 12.84 13.19 -9.77
N MET A 131 12.95 13.44 -8.47
CA MET A 131 14.19 13.19 -7.72
C MET A 131 14.61 11.72 -7.76
N VAL A 132 13.67 10.78 -7.57
CA VAL A 132 13.94 9.34 -7.65
C VAL A 132 14.46 8.94 -9.03
N ARG A 133 13.87 9.47 -10.09
CA ARG A 133 14.29 9.20 -11.47
C ARG A 133 15.68 9.70 -11.77
N GLU A 134 16.01 10.92 -11.33
CA GLU A 134 17.32 11.53 -11.54
C GLU A 134 18.43 10.85 -10.72
N LYS A 135 18.16 10.60 -9.43
CA LYS A 135 19.16 10.09 -8.48
C LYS A 135 19.19 8.57 -8.35
N LYS A 136 18.24 7.86 -8.98
CA LYS A 136 18.07 6.39 -8.86
C LYS A 136 18.09 5.92 -7.41
N CYS A 137 17.31 6.57 -6.56
CA CYS A 137 17.21 6.33 -5.14
C CYS A 137 15.81 5.87 -4.73
N VAL A 138 15.66 5.48 -3.48
CA VAL A 138 14.36 5.22 -2.84
C VAL A 138 14.09 6.33 -1.85
N LEU A 139 12.90 6.90 -1.89
CA LEU A 139 12.44 7.91 -0.95
C LEU A 139 11.31 7.34 -0.08
N PHE A 140 11.36 7.66 1.19
CA PHE A 140 10.29 7.38 2.14
C PHE A 140 9.66 8.69 2.58
N ALA A 141 8.33 8.72 2.62
CA ALA A 141 7.63 9.85 3.21
C ALA A 141 7.97 9.93 4.71
N ASN A 142 8.23 11.13 5.19
CA ASN A 142 8.43 11.40 6.60
C ASN A 142 7.18 12.06 7.17
N SER A 143 6.80 11.68 8.39
CA SER A 143 5.71 12.31 9.16
C SER A 143 6.26 12.87 10.45
N PRO A 144 5.81 14.06 10.88
CA PRO A 144 6.20 14.62 12.17
C PRO A 144 5.85 13.71 13.36
N SER A 145 4.84 12.87 13.19
CA SER A 145 4.43 11.85 14.17
C SER A 145 4.35 10.50 13.49
N TYR A 146 5.43 9.73 13.55
CA TYR A 146 5.42 8.36 13.06
C TYR A 146 4.84 7.44 14.14
N TYR A 147 3.77 6.73 13.82
CA TYR A 147 3.06 5.88 14.79
C TYR A 147 3.31 4.39 14.64
N ASP A 148 3.81 3.94 13.49
CA ASP A 148 4.03 2.51 13.20
C ASP A 148 5.50 2.12 13.32
N TYR A 149 6.01 2.15 14.54
CA TYR A 149 7.40 1.77 14.83
C TYR A 149 7.70 0.29 14.56
N TYR A 150 6.68 -0.57 14.51
CA TYR A 150 6.85 -1.99 14.23
C TYR A 150 7.19 -2.30 12.77
N ALA A 151 6.91 -1.40 11.85
CA ALA A 151 7.24 -1.55 10.44
C ALA A 151 8.73 -1.27 10.14
N LEU A 152 9.43 -0.54 11.02
CA LEU A 152 10.83 -0.21 10.85
C LEU A 152 11.73 -1.33 11.37
N ARG A 153 12.44 -2.01 10.46
CA ARG A 153 13.44 -3.02 10.82
C ARG A 153 14.74 -2.76 10.09
N CYS A 154 15.84 -2.82 10.80
CA CYS A 154 17.16 -2.72 10.21
C CYS A 154 17.65 -4.09 9.74
N LYS A 155 18.30 -4.16 8.57
CA LYS A 155 18.83 -5.40 7.99
C LYS A 155 20.00 -6.00 8.80
N GLN A 156 20.69 -5.19 9.61
CA GLN A 156 21.93 -5.56 10.32
C GLN A 156 21.74 -6.03 11.76
N GLY A 157 20.56 -6.29 12.18
CA GLY A 157 20.32 -6.81 13.52
C GLY A 157 18.82 -6.94 13.78
N ASN A 158 18.48 -7.76 14.72
CA ASN A 158 17.12 -7.92 15.20
C ASN A 158 16.63 -6.68 15.99
N HIS A 159 17.19 -5.51 15.72
CA HIS A 159 16.81 -4.28 16.39
C HIS A 159 15.52 -3.74 15.77
N LEU A 160 14.45 -3.90 16.50
CA LEU A 160 13.25 -3.09 16.34
C LEU A 160 13.65 -1.66 16.74
N LEU A 161 13.47 -0.71 15.83
CA LEU A 161 13.36 0.68 16.20
C LEU A 161 11.99 0.85 16.85
N GLY A 162 11.88 0.40 18.09
CA GLY A 162 10.66 0.48 18.88
C GLY A 162 10.75 1.58 19.93
N PRO A 163 9.72 1.71 20.76
CA PRO A 163 9.67 2.69 21.87
C PRO A 163 10.87 2.67 22.81
N GLU A 164 11.64 1.58 22.80
CA GLU A 164 12.84 1.37 23.60
C GLU A 164 14.02 2.26 23.20
N LEU A 165 13.97 2.89 22.00
CA LEU A 165 15.02 3.79 21.48
C LEU A 165 14.62 5.27 21.57
N ILE A 166 13.47 5.59 22.12
CA ILE A 166 12.96 6.96 22.30
C ILE A 166 12.95 7.35 23.77
N GLY A 167 13.70 6.64 24.61
CA GLY A 167 13.91 6.96 26.01
C GLY A 167 14.91 8.10 26.24
#